data_b1e62df9c7a460fd984d2d06f5d46012
#
_entry.id   b1e62df9c7a460fd984d2d06f5d46012
#
_cell.length_a   1.000
_cell.length_b   1.000
_cell.length_c   1.000
_cell.angle_alpha   90.00
_cell.angle_beta   90.00
_cell.angle_gamma   90.00
#
_symmetry.space_group_name_H-M   'P 1'
#
loop_
_entity.id
_entity.type
_entity.pdbx_description
1 polymer ?
#
loop_
_entity_poly.entity_id
_entity_poly.type
_entity_poly.pdbx_seq_one_letter_code
_entity_poly.pdbx_strand_id
1 'polypeptide(L)'
;LLDPLKERIQSFEKRVEESYQNEARERFSLGKELERLQQLNLRLSDEATNLTRALKGQKTQGNWGELILERVLEHAGLEKGREYQTQVSLKGPDGERFQPDVLIMLPDDKQVVVDSKVSLTAYQQYVAADDDVIGQAALKQHVLSLRNHVKGLAGKDYKRLEGLHSLDFVLLFVPIEAAFSAALQAEPNLFQEAFDRHIVIVSPTTLLATLRVIDSLWKQERQSQNAREIAERAGWLYDKFVLFIQDLDEVGNRLQQLDKAYSAARNKLTDGRGNLVSRTEQLRLLGARASKRDRKSTRLNSSHMP
;
A
#
# COMPACT_ATOMS: atom_id res chain seq x y z
N LEU A 1 34.42 24.39 -4.85
CA LEU A 1 33.22 24.37 -5.76
C LEU A 1 32.89 22.98 -6.31
N LEU A 2 33.84 22.02 -6.31
CA LEU A 2 33.61 20.65 -6.82
C LEU A 2 33.15 19.66 -5.75
N ASP A 3 33.31 19.94 -4.46
CA ASP A 3 32.98 19.04 -3.37
C ASP A 3 31.47 18.71 -3.28
N PRO A 4 30.54 19.69 -3.42
CA PRO A 4 29.13 19.40 -3.42
C PRO A 4 28.63 18.54 -4.60
N LEU A 5 29.34 18.64 -5.74
CA LEU A 5 29.05 17.81 -6.92
C LEU A 5 29.54 16.37 -6.70
N LYS A 6 30.70 16.19 -6.10
CA LYS A 6 31.25 14.88 -5.75
C LYS A 6 30.39 14.14 -4.74
N GLU A 7 29.90 14.83 -3.71
CA GLU A 7 28.96 14.26 -2.74
C GLU A 7 27.62 13.84 -3.37
N ARG A 8 27.11 14.64 -4.32
CA ARG A 8 25.88 14.29 -5.05
C ARG A 8 26.07 13.08 -5.96
N ILE A 9 27.21 12.96 -6.64
CA ILE A 9 27.54 11.80 -7.47
C ILE A 9 27.66 10.54 -6.61
N GLN A 10 28.37 10.60 -5.49
CA GLN A 10 28.49 9.48 -4.56
C GLN A 10 27.14 9.06 -3.96
N SER A 11 26.27 10.03 -3.62
CA SER A 11 24.93 9.73 -3.13
C SER A 11 24.03 9.14 -4.22
N PHE A 12 24.24 9.50 -5.48
CA PHE A 12 23.53 8.92 -6.62
C PHE A 12 24.01 7.49 -6.90
N GLU A 13 25.33 7.25 -6.94
CA GLU A 13 25.92 5.90 -7.08
C GLU A 13 25.39 4.95 -5.99
N LYS A 14 25.38 5.40 -4.74
CA LYS A 14 24.85 4.61 -3.63
C LYS A 14 23.36 4.26 -3.79
N ARG A 15 22.53 5.21 -4.25
CA ARG A 15 21.10 4.95 -4.51
C ARG A 15 20.89 3.98 -5.67
N VAL A 16 21.69 4.08 -6.71
CA VAL A 16 21.66 3.15 -7.85
C VAL A 16 22.06 1.75 -7.39
N GLU A 17 23.12 1.61 -6.60
CA GLU A 17 23.56 0.33 -6.03
C GLU A 17 22.48 -0.28 -5.12
N GLU A 18 21.88 0.51 -4.22
CA GLU A 18 20.80 0.10 -3.35
C GLU A 18 19.55 -0.34 -4.16
N SER A 19 19.24 0.36 -5.26
CA SER A 19 18.15 0.00 -6.17
C SER A 19 18.41 -1.33 -6.87
N TYR A 20 19.62 -1.55 -7.39
CA TYR A 20 20.02 -2.83 -8.00
C TYR A 20 19.99 -3.99 -7.01
N GLN A 21 20.47 -3.78 -5.78
CA GLN A 21 20.45 -4.81 -4.74
C GLN A 21 19.01 -5.15 -4.31
N ASN A 22 18.13 -4.17 -4.23
CA ASN A 22 16.72 -4.39 -3.94
C ASN A 22 16.02 -5.17 -5.08
N GLU A 23 16.27 -4.79 -6.33
CA GLU A 23 15.74 -5.51 -7.50
C GLU A 23 16.23 -6.96 -7.56
N ALA A 24 17.51 -7.19 -7.28
CA ALA A 24 18.08 -8.54 -7.22
C ALA A 24 17.47 -9.38 -6.07
N ARG A 25 17.21 -8.77 -4.91
CA ARG A 25 16.53 -9.42 -3.78
C ARG A 25 15.08 -9.74 -4.11
N GLU A 26 14.38 -8.84 -4.79
CA GLU A 26 13.00 -9.08 -5.23
C GLU A 26 12.92 -10.20 -6.25
N ARG A 27 13.83 -10.25 -7.24
CA ARG A 27 13.91 -11.36 -8.20
C ARG A 27 14.22 -12.70 -7.53
N PHE A 28 15.13 -12.73 -6.56
CA PHE A 28 15.44 -13.94 -5.80
C PHE A 28 14.27 -14.38 -4.91
N SER A 29 13.57 -13.43 -4.29
CA SER A 29 12.35 -13.67 -3.52
C SER A 29 11.23 -14.23 -4.40
N LEU A 30 11.04 -13.68 -5.61
CA LEU A 30 10.09 -14.19 -6.61
C LEU A 30 10.39 -15.63 -7.02
N GLY A 31 11.66 -15.99 -7.23
CA GLY A 31 12.06 -17.36 -7.56
C GLY A 31 11.71 -18.35 -6.44
N LYS A 32 12.03 -18.04 -5.19
CA LYS A 32 11.66 -18.85 -4.02
C LYS A 32 10.14 -18.94 -3.83
N GLU A 33 9.44 -17.85 -4.08
CA GLU A 33 7.99 -17.83 -3.98
C GLU A 33 7.34 -18.69 -5.07
N LEU A 34 7.88 -18.69 -6.29
CA LEU A 34 7.45 -19.60 -7.36
C LEU A 34 7.64 -21.07 -7.00
N GLU A 35 8.77 -21.45 -6.40
CA GLU A 35 8.99 -22.80 -5.90
C GLU A 35 8.00 -23.19 -4.81
N ARG A 36 7.73 -22.27 -3.87
CA ARG A 36 6.76 -22.46 -2.80
C ARG A 36 5.34 -22.59 -3.33
N LEU A 37 4.99 -21.78 -4.33
CA LEU A 37 3.71 -21.83 -5.04
C LEU A 37 3.54 -23.17 -5.77
N GLN A 38 4.59 -23.68 -6.40
CA GLN A 38 4.59 -24.96 -7.07
C GLN A 38 4.35 -26.12 -6.10
N GLN A 39 5.02 -26.10 -4.92
CA GLN A 39 4.81 -27.11 -3.86
C GLN A 39 3.40 -27.02 -3.25
N LEU A 40 2.89 -25.80 -3.03
CA LEU A 40 1.53 -25.58 -2.52
C LEU A 40 0.50 -26.09 -3.52
N ASN A 41 0.72 -25.82 -4.80
CA ASN A 41 -0.15 -26.29 -5.89
C ASN A 41 -0.22 -27.81 -5.97
N LEU A 42 0.91 -28.51 -5.84
CA LEU A 42 0.92 -29.97 -5.80
C LEU A 42 0.07 -30.51 -4.63
N ARG A 43 0.19 -29.93 -3.44
CA ARG A 43 -0.62 -30.30 -2.27
C ARG A 43 -2.10 -30.00 -2.49
N LEU A 44 -2.44 -28.81 -2.97
CA LEU A 44 -3.83 -28.43 -3.27
C LEU A 44 -4.44 -29.33 -4.35
N SER A 45 -3.66 -29.70 -5.36
CA SER A 45 -4.11 -30.62 -6.43
C SER A 45 -4.37 -32.02 -5.91
N ASP A 46 -3.49 -32.55 -5.05
CA ASP A 46 -3.66 -33.86 -4.43
C ASP A 46 -4.85 -33.88 -3.47
N GLU A 47 -4.98 -32.87 -2.61
CA GLU A 47 -6.14 -32.70 -1.72
C GLU A 47 -7.43 -32.56 -2.52
N ALA A 48 -7.40 -31.74 -3.59
CA ALA A 48 -8.52 -31.55 -4.51
C ALA A 48 -8.96 -32.85 -5.18
N THR A 49 -8.00 -33.64 -5.68
CA THR A 49 -8.27 -34.91 -6.36
C THR A 49 -8.85 -35.95 -5.40
N ASN A 50 -8.26 -36.04 -4.18
CA ASN A 50 -8.74 -36.96 -3.17
C ASN A 50 -10.13 -36.57 -2.63
N LEU A 51 -10.37 -35.28 -2.42
CA LEU A 51 -11.67 -34.78 -1.96
C LEU A 51 -12.74 -34.87 -3.03
N THR A 52 -12.38 -34.66 -4.31
CA THR A 52 -13.30 -34.80 -5.45
C THR A 52 -13.84 -36.23 -5.56
N ARG A 53 -13.02 -37.25 -5.24
CA ARG A 53 -13.50 -38.64 -5.15
C ARG A 53 -14.47 -38.87 -3.98
N ALA A 54 -14.37 -38.09 -2.90
CA ALA A 54 -15.23 -38.19 -1.73
C ALA A 54 -16.53 -37.37 -1.83
N LEU A 55 -16.55 -36.31 -2.67
CA LEU A 55 -17.70 -35.39 -2.79
C LEU A 55 -18.70 -35.87 -3.84
N LYS A 56 -19.80 -36.48 -3.38
CA LYS A 56 -20.95 -36.83 -4.25
C LYS A 56 -21.97 -35.68 -4.22
N GLY A 57 -22.15 -34.97 -5.36
CA GLY A 57 -23.21 -33.99 -5.57
C GLY A 57 -22.73 -32.60 -6.03
N GLN A 58 -23.48 -31.97 -6.95
CA GLN A 58 -23.12 -30.67 -7.57
C GLN A 58 -23.05 -29.52 -6.58
N LYS A 59 -23.96 -29.48 -5.59
CA LYS A 59 -23.99 -28.40 -4.57
C LYS A 59 -22.75 -28.43 -3.66
N THR A 60 -22.28 -29.62 -3.31
CA THR A 60 -21.08 -29.83 -2.48
C THR A 60 -19.83 -29.44 -3.26
N GLN A 61 -19.77 -29.74 -4.58
CA GLN A 61 -18.68 -29.33 -5.46
C GLN A 61 -18.60 -27.81 -5.64
N GLY A 62 -19.75 -27.11 -5.74
CA GLY A 62 -19.80 -25.65 -5.83
C GLY A 62 -19.21 -24.99 -4.59
N ASN A 63 -19.72 -25.34 -3.42
CA ASN A 63 -19.21 -24.79 -2.14
C ASN A 63 -17.72 -25.08 -1.93
N TRP A 64 -17.25 -26.25 -2.38
CA TRP A 64 -15.84 -26.60 -2.30
C TRP A 64 -14.99 -25.75 -3.26
N GLY A 65 -15.44 -25.49 -4.50
CA GLY A 65 -14.77 -24.62 -5.45
C GLY A 65 -14.61 -23.19 -4.90
N GLU A 66 -15.67 -22.66 -4.26
CA GLU A 66 -15.60 -21.37 -3.57
C GLU A 66 -14.58 -21.38 -2.42
N LEU A 67 -14.51 -22.45 -1.63
CA LEU A 67 -13.53 -22.60 -0.54
C LEU A 67 -12.08 -22.61 -1.06
N ILE A 68 -11.81 -23.34 -2.16
CA ILE A 68 -10.49 -23.35 -2.79
C ILE A 68 -10.14 -21.96 -3.33
N LEU A 69 -11.09 -21.27 -3.96
CA LEU A 69 -10.91 -19.92 -4.44
C LEU A 69 -10.51 -18.97 -3.30
N GLU A 70 -11.24 -19.02 -2.17
CA GLU A 70 -10.95 -18.19 -1.01
C GLU A 70 -9.55 -18.48 -0.43
N ARG A 71 -9.16 -19.75 -0.31
CA ARG A 71 -7.79 -20.12 0.10
C ARG A 71 -6.71 -19.58 -0.85
N VAL A 72 -6.94 -19.62 -2.16
CA VAL A 72 -5.99 -19.07 -3.15
C VAL A 72 -5.84 -17.55 -2.96
N LEU A 73 -6.93 -16.83 -2.70
CA LEU A 73 -6.90 -15.38 -2.41
C LEU A 73 -6.11 -15.06 -1.15
N GLU A 74 -6.37 -15.78 -0.05
CA GLU A 74 -5.64 -15.62 1.22
C GLU A 74 -4.15 -15.92 1.07
N HIS A 75 -3.79 -17.02 0.37
CA HIS A 75 -2.38 -17.37 0.11
C HIS A 75 -1.68 -16.37 -0.82
N ALA A 76 -2.43 -15.68 -1.67
CA ALA A 76 -1.90 -14.57 -2.46
C ALA A 76 -1.54 -13.34 -1.61
N GLY A 77 -1.99 -13.28 -0.37
CA GLY A 77 -1.77 -12.17 0.56
C GLY A 77 -2.86 -11.10 0.50
N LEU A 78 -3.99 -11.39 -0.14
CA LEU A 78 -5.15 -10.49 -0.19
C LEU A 78 -6.01 -10.65 1.05
N GLU A 79 -6.52 -9.53 1.58
CA GLU A 79 -7.38 -9.49 2.77
C GLU A 79 -8.85 -9.32 2.39
N LYS A 80 -9.70 -10.17 2.94
CA LYS A 80 -11.15 -10.10 2.76
C LYS A 80 -11.72 -8.80 3.32
N GLY A 81 -12.57 -8.15 2.52
CA GLY A 81 -13.17 -6.85 2.86
C GLY A 81 -12.31 -5.64 2.45
N ARG A 82 -11.03 -5.83 2.11
CA ARG A 82 -10.12 -4.78 1.65
C ARG A 82 -9.74 -4.98 0.18
N GLU A 83 -9.04 -6.07 -0.15
CA GLU A 83 -8.62 -6.36 -1.51
C GLU A 83 -9.54 -7.33 -2.25
N TYR A 84 -10.42 -8.07 -1.54
CA TYR A 84 -11.47 -8.85 -2.18
C TYR A 84 -12.74 -8.94 -1.34
N GLN A 85 -13.87 -9.18 -2.02
CA GLN A 85 -15.17 -9.42 -1.41
C GLN A 85 -15.80 -10.67 -2.01
N THR A 86 -16.54 -11.43 -1.19
CA THR A 86 -17.23 -12.66 -1.61
C THR A 86 -18.73 -12.43 -1.64
N GLN A 87 -19.42 -13.08 -2.57
CA GLN A 87 -20.90 -13.10 -2.68
C GLN A 87 -21.54 -11.70 -2.70
N VAL A 88 -20.92 -10.76 -3.39
CA VAL A 88 -21.43 -9.39 -3.52
C VAL A 88 -22.67 -9.41 -4.40
N SER A 89 -23.77 -8.81 -3.92
CA SER A 89 -24.99 -8.65 -4.73
C SER A 89 -24.94 -7.32 -5.48
N LEU A 90 -24.83 -7.39 -6.79
CA LEU A 90 -24.78 -6.24 -7.71
C LEU A 90 -26.13 -6.11 -8.41
N LYS A 91 -26.57 -4.86 -8.66
CA LYS A 91 -27.80 -4.58 -9.39
C LYS A 91 -27.46 -4.19 -10.82
N GLY A 92 -28.11 -4.81 -11.78
CA GLY A 92 -28.09 -4.39 -13.18
C GLY A 92 -29.04 -3.22 -13.44
N PRO A 93 -28.90 -2.54 -14.59
CA PRO A 93 -29.73 -1.40 -14.98
C PRO A 93 -31.22 -1.77 -15.10
N ASP A 94 -31.54 -3.02 -15.39
CA ASP A 94 -32.92 -3.52 -15.53
C ASP A 94 -33.47 -4.12 -14.21
N GLY A 95 -32.80 -3.91 -13.06
CA GLY A 95 -33.17 -4.45 -11.78
C GLY A 95 -32.78 -5.91 -11.56
N GLU A 96 -32.08 -6.53 -12.49
CA GLU A 96 -31.52 -7.85 -12.35
C GLU A 96 -30.45 -7.90 -11.25
N ARG A 97 -30.36 -9.04 -10.56
CA ARG A 97 -29.36 -9.27 -9.52
C ARG A 97 -28.26 -10.18 -10.04
N PHE A 98 -27.05 -9.69 -9.98
CA PHE A 98 -25.83 -10.44 -10.29
C PHE A 98 -25.08 -10.73 -8.98
N GLN A 99 -24.62 -11.96 -8.84
CA GLN A 99 -23.89 -12.38 -7.66
C GLN A 99 -22.63 -13.13 -8.10
N PRO A 100 -21.52 -12.41 -8.38
CA PRO A 100 -20.23 -13.03 -8.59
C PRO A 100 -19.77 -13.74 -7.31
N ASP A 101 -19.01 -14.81 -7.46
CA ASP A 101 -18.47 -15.54 -6.31
C ASP A 101 -17.44 -14.68 -5.57
N VAL A 102 -16.57 -13.99 -6.31
CA VAL A 102 -15.58 -13.05 -5.76
C VAL A 102 -15.45 -11.82 -6.64
N LEU A 103 -15.29 -10.68 -5.98
CA LEU A 103 -14.90 -9.41 -6.57
C LEU A 103 -13.54 -9.00 -6.00
N ILE A 104 -12.51 -8.89 -6.85
CA ILE A 104 -11.16 -8.48 -6.48
C ILE A 104 -11.02 -6.99 -6.76
N MET A 105 -10.60 -6.23 -5.74
CA MET A 105 -10.33 -4.80 -5.87
C MET A 105 -8.91 -4.58 -6.40
N LEU A 106 -8.76 -3.64 -7.31
CA LEU A 106 -7.48 -3.18 -7.86
C LEU A 106 -7.27 -1.71 -7.49
N PRO A 107 -6.04 -1.18 -7.57
CA PRO A 107 -5.81 0.26 -7.55
C PRO A 107 -6.64 0.99 -8.60
N ASP A 108 -6.85 2.30 -8.42
CA ASP A 108 -7.66 3.18 -9.28
C ASP A 108 -9.15 2.76 -9.37
N ASP A 109 -9.71 2.22 -8.28
CA ASP A 109 -11.10 1.77 -8.16
C ASP A 109 -11.51 0.72 -9.22
N LYS A 110 -10.56 0.07 -9.85
CA LYS A 110 -10.82 -1.03 -10.79
C LYS A 110 -11.13 -2.32 -10.05
N GLN A 111 -11.86 -3.20 -10.71
CA GLN A 111 -12.32 -4.45 -10.11
C GLN A 111 -12.23 -5.60 -11.11
N VAL A 112 -11.99 -6.82 -10.60
CA VAL A 112 -12.00 -8.06 -11.39
C VAL A 112 -13.02 -9.01 -10.80
N VAL A 113 -13.91 -9.50 -11.65
CA VAL A 113 -14.89 -10.52 -11.29
C VAL A 113 -14.27 -11.90 -11.44
N VAL A 114 -14.46 -12.77 -10.44
CA VAL A 114 -14.11 -14.19 -10.48
C VAL A 114 -15.37 -15.02 -10.26
N ASP A 115 -15.64 -15.95 -11.17
CA ASP A 115 -16.72 -16.93 -11.08
C ASP A 115 -16.14 -18.35 -11.04
N SER A 116 -16.55 -19.15 -10.04
CA SER A 116 -15.96 -20.49 -9.77
C SER A 116 -16.92 -21.65 -10.04
N LYS A 117 -18.06 -21.38 -10.65
CA LYS A 117 -19.16 -22.36 -10.82
C LYS A 117 -18.93 -23.37 -11.95
N VAL A 118 -17.86 -24.09 -11.90
CA VAL A 118 -17.54 -25.13 -12.91
C VAL A 118 -17.99 -26.50 -12.40
N SER A 119 -18.78 -27.22 -13.22
CA SER A 119 -19.12 -28.62 -12.93
C SER A 119 -17.93 -29.54 -13.22
N LEU A 120 -17.49 -30.29 -12.23
CA LEU A 120 -16.40 -31.24 -12.33
C LEU A 120 -16.86 -32.69 -12.53
N THR A 121 -18.17 -32.93 -12.65
CA THR A 121 -18.75 -34.29 -12.76
C THR A 121 -18.17 -35.07 -13.94
N ALA A 122 -18.08 -34.44 -15.11
CA ALA A 122 -17.50 -35.09 -16.29
C ALA A 122 -15.99 -35.34 -16.12
N TYR A 123 -15.25 -34.44 -15.46
CA TYR A 123 -13.84 -34.67 -15.16
C TYR A 123 -13.65 -35.85 -14.19
N GLN A 124 -14.51 -36.00 -13.16
CA GLN A 124 -14.51 -37.16 -12.26
C GLN A 124 -14.72 -38.48 -13.02
N GLN A 125 -15.67 -38.50 -13.99
CA GLN A 125 -15.91 -39.66 -14.85
C GLN A 125 -14.70 -39.97 -15.72
N TYR A 126 -14.01 -38.95 -16.24
CA TYR A 126 -12.78 -39.09 -16.98
C TYR A 126 -11.67 -39.77 -16.17
N VAL A 127 -11.43 -39.31 -14.93
CA VAL A 127 -10.38 -39.87 -14.05
C VAL A 127 -10.75 -41.25 -13.52
N ALA A 128 -12.03 -41.56 -13.38
CA ALA A 128 -12.53 -42.83 -12.91
C ALA A 128 -12.73 -43.90 -13.98
N ALA A 129 -12.56 -43.55 -15.29
CA ALA A 129 -12.78 -44.46 -16.40
C ALA A 129 -11.63 -45.48 -16.50
N ASP A 130 -11.97 -46.76 -16.47
CA ASP A 130 -11.05 -47.88 -16.72
C ASP A 130 -10.87 -48.15 -18.21
N ASP A 131 -11.77 -47.63 -19.06
CA ASP A 131 -11.79 -47.77 -20.52
C ASP A 131 -11.50 -46.44 -21.20
N ASP A 132 -10.57 -46.47 -22.17
CA ASP A 132 -10.13 -45.26 -22.88
C ASP A 132 -11.26 -44.58 -23.66
N VAL A 133 -12.19 -45.35 -24.24
CA VAL A 133 -13.34 -44.80 -25.02
C VAL A 133 -14.28 -44.04 -24.08
N ILE A 134 -14.59 -44.61 -22.89
CA ILE A 134 -15.38 -43.95 -21.87
C ILE A 134 -14.66 -42.73 -21.33
N GLY A 135 -13.35 -42.82 -21.07
CA GLY A 135 -12.53 -41.71 -20.64
C GLY A 135 -12.55 -40.55 -21.65
N GLN A 136 -12.32 -40.80 -22.91
CA GLN A 136 -12.35 -39.76 -23.93
C GLN A 136 -13.75 -39.14 -24.13
N ALA A 137 -14.81 -39.90 -23.98
CA ALA A 137 -16.18 -39.37 -23.99
C ALA A 137 -16.43 -38.43 -22.79
N ALA A 138 -15.98 -38.82 -21.62
CA ALA A 138 -16.09 -37.99 -20.40
C ALA A 138 -15.24 -36.71 -20.50
N LEU A 139 -14.03 -36.78 -21.08
CA LEU A 139 -13.20 -35.60 -21.31
C LEU A 139 -13.86 -34.60 -22.27
N LYS A 140 -14.47 -35.08 -23.35
CA LYS A 140 -15.28 -34.24 -24.29
C LYS A 140 -16.43 -33.57 -23.57
N GLN A 141 -17.12 -34.26 -22.67
CA GLN A 141 -18.19 -33.70 -21.87
C GLN A 141 -17.67 -32.64 -20.88
N HIS A 142 -16.47 -32.83 -20.32
CA HIS A 142 -15.81 -31.81 -19.47
C HIS A 142 -15.51 -30.53 -20.26
N VAL A 143 -14.93 -30.63 -21.45
CA VAL A 143 -14.68 -29.50 -22.34
C VAL A 143 -15.98 -28.78 -22.69
N LEU A 144 -17.02 -29.55 -23.04
CA LEU A 144 -18.35 -29.00 -23.34
C LEU A 144 -18.96 -28.24 -22.15
N SER A 145 -18.80 -28.77 -20.94
CA SER A 145 -19.25 -28.12 -19.71
C SER A 145 -18.56 -26.78 -19.52
N LEU A 146 -17.22 -26.70 -19.69
CA LEU A 146 -16.45 -25.44 -19.64
C LEU A 146 -16.93 -24.46 -20.72
N ARG A 147 -17.09 -24.91 -21.95
CA ARG A 147 -17.58 -24.08 -23.08
C ARG A 147 -18.98 -23.50 -22.79
N ASN A 148 -19.87 -24.28 -22.22
CA ASN A 148 -21.20 -23.81 -21.81
C ASN A 148 -21.13 -22.77 -20.67
N HIS A 149 -20.20 -22.94 -19.76
CA HIS A 149 -19.95 -21.97 -18.68
C HIS A 149 -19.42 -20.64 -19.24
N VAL A 150 -18.45 -20.70 -20.15
CA VAL A 150 -17.93 -19.53 -20.89
C VAL A 150 -19.08 -18.79 -21.60
N LYS A 151 -19.95 -19.52 -22.33
CA LYS A 151 -21.13 -18.92 -22.99
C LYS A 151 -22.09 -18.27 -21.99
N GLY A 152 -22.36 -18.93 -20.87
CA GLY A 152 -23.23 -18.41 -19.81
C GLY A 152 -22.68 -17.14 -19.16
N LEU A 153 -21.37 -17.10 -18.90
CA LEU A 153 -20.70 -15.92 -18.36
C LEU A 153 -20.63 -14.77 -19.35
N ALA A 154 -20.36 -15.06 -20.63
CA ALA A 154 -20.35 -14.05 -21.69
C ALA A 154 -21.70 -13.34 -21.88
N GLY A 155 -22.80 -14.02 -21.51
CA GLY A 155 -24.14 -13.43 -21.50
C GLY A 155 -24.43 -12.51 -20.31
N LYS A 156 -23.59 -12.55 -19.28
CA LYS A 156 -23.68 -11.67 -18.09
C LYS A 156 -22.86 -10.40 -18.33
N ASP A 157 -23.52 -9.29 -18.63
CA ASP A 157 -22.86 -8.01 -18.88
C ASP A 157 -22.42 -7.34 -17.59
N TYR A 158 -21.33 -7.82 -16.97
CA TYR A 158 -20.79 -7.26 -15.76
C TYR A 158 -20.31 -5.80 -15.91
N LYS A 159 -20.05 -5.34 -17.15
CA LYS A 159 -19.60 -3.95 -17.40
C LYS A 159 -20.69 -2.90 -17.17
N ARG A 160 -21.97 -3.29 -17.27
CA ARG A 160 -23.12 -2.40 -17.10
C ARG A 160 -23.63 -2.33 -15.68
N LEU A 161 -23.01 -3.02 -14.74
CA LEU A 161 -23.46 -3.02 -13.36
C LEU A 161 -23.13 -1.71 -12.66
N GLU A 162 -24.10 -1.14 -11.97
CA GLU A 162 -23.93 0.10 -11.22
C GLU A 162 -22.87 -0.03 -10.15
N GLY A 163 -21.89 0.91 -10.14
CA GLY A 163 -20.81 0.93 -9.15
C GLY A 163 -19.68 -0.08 -9.40
N LEU A 164 -19.69 -0.80 -10.54
CA LEU A 164 -18.62 -1.72 -10.91
C LEU A 164 -17.73 -1.10 -12.00
N HIS A 165 -16.52 -0.71 -11.64
CA HIS A 165 -15.47 -0.32 -12.60
C HIS A 165 -14.68 -1.58 -13.01
N SER A 166 -15.39 -2.58 -13.59
CA SER A 166 -14.78 -3.84 -13.96
C SER A 166 -13.76 -3.67 -15.07
N LEU A 167 -12.67 -4.44 -14.99
CA LEU A 167 -11.78 -4.66 -16.14
C LEU A 167 -12.58 -5.31 -17.29
N ASP A 168 -12.01 -5.24 -18.49
CA ASP A 168 -12.64 -5.76 -19.71
C ASP A 168 -12.79 -7.29 -19.76
N PHE A 169 -12.46 -8.00 -18.69
CA PHE A 169 -12.53 -9.46 -18.62
C PHE A 169 -13.02 -9.98 -17.26
N VAL A 170 -13.55 -11.19 -17.27
CA VAL A 170 -13.99 -11.97 -16.11
C VAL A 170 -13.11 -13.21 -16.00
N LEU A 171 -12.71 -13.57 -14.77
CA LEU A 171 -11.95 -14.80 -14.52
C LEU A 171 -12.92 -15.97 -14.28
N LEU A 172 -12.82 -17.03 -15.07
CA LEU A 172 -13.47 -18.30 -14.83
C LEU A 172 -12.52 -19.25 -14.12
N PHE A 173 -12.77 -19.49 -12.84
CA PHE A 173 -11.91 -20.30 -12.00
C PHE A 173 -12.26 -21.79 -12.08
N VAL A 174 -11.27 -22.62 -12.46
CA VAL A 174 -11.35 -24.08 -12.44
C VAL A 174 -10.58 -24.58 -11.23
N PRO A 175 -11.23 -25.10 -10.17
CA PRO A 175 -10.56 -25.33 -8.87
C PRO A 175 -9.60 -26.54 -8.86
N ILE A 176 -9.53 -27.31 -9.93
CA ILE A 176 -8.62 -28.46 -10.09
C ILE A 176 -7.65 -28.22 -11.25
N GLU A 177 -6.36 -28.13 -10.92
CA GLU A 177 -5.30 -27.91 -11.91
C GLU A 177 -5.27 -28.95 -13.01
N ALA A 178 -5.43 -30.23 -12.63
CA ALA A 178 -5.45 -31.34 -13.59
C ALA A 178 -6.68 -31.30 -14.52
N ALA A 179 -7.84 -30.83 -14.04
CA ALA A 179 -9.04 -30.65 -14.86
C ALA A 179 -8.86 -29.51 -15.89
N PHE A 180 -8.24 -28.41 -15.46
CA PHE A 180 -7.85 -27.31 -16.34
C PHE A 180 -6.88 -27.77 -17.42
N SER A 181 -5.79 -28.49 -17.02
CA SER A 181 -4.78 -29.00 -17.94
C SER A 181 -5.33 -30.01 -18.93
N ALA A 182 -6.20 -30.92 -18.49
CA ALA A 182 -6.86 -31.91 -19.39
C ALA A 182 -7.75 -31.22 -20.42
N ALA A 183 -8.51 -30.19 -20.02
CA ALA A 183 -9.33 -29.43 -20.95
C ALA A 183 -8.49 -28.67 -22.00
N LEU A 184 -7.39 -28.04 -21.56
CA LEU A 184 -6.46 -27.32 -22.43
C LEU A 184 -5.78 -28.24 -23.46
N GLN A 185 -5.37 -29.45 -23.06
CA GLN A 185 -4.76 -30.43 -23.93
C GLN A 185 -5.77 -31.01 -24.94
N ALA A 186 -7.00 -31.26 -24.49
CA ALA A 186 -8.06 -31.82 -25.36
C ALA A 186 -8.59 -30.81 -26.39
N GLU A 187 -8.66 -29.52 -26.01
CA GLU A 187 -9.23 -28.46 -26.85
C GLU A 187 -8.49 -27.11 -26.62
N PRO A 188 -7.33 -26.93 -27.28
CA PRO A 188 -6.54 -25.68 -27.11
C PRO A 188 -7.30 -24.42 -27.52
N ASN A 189 -8.21 -24.53 -28.52
CA ASN A 189 -8.98 -23.39 -29.02
C ASN A 189 -10.00 -22.86 -28.00
N LEU A 190 -10.37 -23.64 -26.98
CA LEU A 190 -11.33 -23.26 -25.96
C LEU A 190 -10.87 -21.98 -25.21
N PHE A 191 -9.58 -21.84 -24.98
CA PHE A 191 -9.00 -20.67 -24.30
C PHE A 191 -9.11 -19.41 -25.16
N GLN A 192 -8.82 -19.53 -26.47
CA GLN A 192 -8.98 -18.41 -27.39
C GLN A 192 -10.46 -18.03 -27.56
N GLU A 193 -11.37 -19.00 -27.67
CA GLU A 193 -12.81 -18.76 -27.73
C GLU A 193 -13.33 -18.05 -26.49
N ALA A 194 -12.79 -18.36 -25.27
CA ALA A 194 -13.12 -17.71 -24.03
C ALA A 194 -12.56 -16.27 -24.01
N PHE A 195 -11.31 -16.09 -24.40
CA PHE A 195 -10.64 -14.80 -24.43
C PHE A 195 -11.33 -13.81 -25.39
N ASP A 196 -11.74 -14.27 -26.57
CA ASP A 196 -12.51 -13.49 -27.56
C ASP A 196 -13.87 -13.01 -26.98
N ARG A 197 -14.34 -13.66 -25.90
CA ARG A 197 -15.56 -13.31 -25.15
C ARG A 197 -15.27 -12.57 -23.86
N HIS A 198 -14.04 -12.06 -23.70
CA HIS A 198 -13.59 -11.38 -22.48
C HIS A 198 -13.61 -12.26 -21.22
N ILE A 199 -13.39 -13.56 -21.37
CA ILE A 199 -13.30 -14.51 -20.26
C ILE A 199 -11.92 -15.15 -20.28
N VAL A 200 -11.24 -15.11 -19.14
CA VAL A 200 -9.95 -15.77 -18.93
C VAL A 200 -10.17 -16.98 -18.03
N ILE A 201 -9.94 -18.18 -18.56
CA ILE A 201 -10.02 -19.39 -17.76
C ILE A 201 -8.74 -19.51 -16.94
N VAL A 202 -8.88 -19.66 -15.63
CA VAL A 202 -7.74 -19.72 -14.69
C VAL A 202 -7.83 -20.96 -13.81
N SER A 203 -6.67 -21.54 -13.52
CA SER A 203 -6.47 -22.59 -12.52
C SER A 203 -6.00 -22.00 -11.20
N PRO A 204 -5.89 -22.78 -10.11
CA PRO A 204 -5.31 -22.30 -8.86
C PRO A 204 -3.93 -21.67 -9.04
N THR A 205 -3.05 -22.27 -9.84
CA THR A 205 -1.69 -21.76 -10.08
C THR A 205 -1.71 -20.44 -10.86
N THR A 206 -2.44 -20.40 -11.98
CA THR A 206 -2.50 -19.20 -12.82
C THR A 206 -3.20 -18.05 -12.11
N LEU A 207 -4.26 -18.32 -11.35
CA LEU A 207 -4.92 -17.34 -10.53
C LEU A 207 -3.97 -16.80 -9.45
N LEU A 208 -3.28 -17.68 -8.71
CA LEU A 208 -2.35 -17.28 -7.67
C LEU A 208 -1.22 -16.39 -8.20
N ALA A 209 -0.66 -16.73 -9.37
CA ALA A 209 0.35 -15.90 -10.04
C ALA A 209 -0.21 -14.51 -10.39
N THR A 210 -1.42 -14.44 -10.93
CA THR A 210 -2.10 -13.17 -11.24
C THR A 210 -2.34 -12.33 -9.98
N LEU A 211 -2.82 -12.97 -8.91
CA LEU A 211 -3.09 -12.31 -7.64
C LEU A 211 -1.83 -11.75 -6.97
N ARG A 212 -0.69 -12.42 -7.11
CA ARG A 212 0.60 -11.89 -6.62
C ARG A 212 1.02 -10.61 -7.33
N VAL A 213 0.76 -10.52 -8.63
CA VAL A 213 0.97 -9.26 -9.36
C VAL A 213 0.05 -8.17 -8.81
N ILE A 214 -1.21 -8.48 -8.53
CA ILE A 214 -2.18 -7.54 -7.94
C ILE A 214 -1.72 -7.09 -6.55
N ASP A 215 -1.29 -8.00 -5.67
CA ASP A 215 -0.74 -7.64 -4.36
C ASP A 215 0.49 -6.71 -4.47
N SER A 216 1.36 -6.97 -5.44
CA SER A 216 2.50 -6.09 -5.72
C SER A 216 2.08 -4.70 -6.17
N LEU A 217 1.05 -4.59 -7.04
CA LEU A 217 0.48 -3.29 -7.45
C LEU A 217 -0.11 -2.52 -6.25
N TRP A 218 -0.82 -3.20 -5.34
CA TRP A 218 -1.33 -2.61 -4.12
C TRP A 218 -0.22 -2.11 -3.20
N LYS A 219 0.88 -2.87 -3.06
CA LYS A 219 2.05 -2.44 -2.28
C LYS A 219 2.69 -1.19 -2.87
N GLN A 220 2.86 -1.15 -4.18
CA GLN A 220 3.41 0.01 -4.88
C GLN A 220 2.50 1.24 -4.74
N GLU A 221 1.20 1.09 -4.89
CA GLU A 221 0.24 2.19 -4.72
C GLU A 221 0.27 2.75 -3.29
N ARG A 222 0.25 1.89 -2.26
CA ARG A 222 0.39 2.32 -0.86
C ARG A 222 1.70 3.07 -0.60
N GLN A 223 2.81 2.62 -1.19
CA GLN A 223 4.10 3.32 -1.07
C GLN A 223 4.05 4.70 -1.73
N SER A 224 3.43 4.81 -2.91
CA SER A 224 3.26 6.09 -3.61
C SER A 224 2.39 7.06 -2.81
N GLN A 225 1.27 6.62 -2.25
CA GLN A 225 0.40 7.43 -1.41
C GLN A 225 1.12 7.91 -0.14
N ASN A 226 1.83 7.02 0.56
CA ASN A 226 2.64 7.37 1.73
C ASN A 226 3.72 8.41 1.39
N ALA A 227 4.40 8.26 0.24
CA ALA A 227 5.42 9.21 -0.19
C ALA A 227 4.83 10.61 -0.46
N ARG A 228 3.65 10.70 -1.08
CA ARG A 228 2.94 11.96 -1.28
C ARG A 228 2.55 12.60 0.05
N GLU A 229 1.97 11.84 0.96
CA GLU A 229 1.58 12.33 2.30
C GLU A 229 2.79 12.84 3.09
N ILE A 230 3.93 12.12 3.04
CA ILE A 230 5.19 12.56 3.67
C ILE A 230 5.65 13.88 3.06
N ALA A 231 5.61 14.04 1.73
CA ALA A 231 6.02 15.26 1.05
C ALA A 231 5.16 16.47 1.45
N GLU A 232 3.83 16.29 1.53
CA GLU A 232 2.92 17.35 1.99
C GLU A 232 3.18 17.75 3.46
N ARG A 233 3.32 16.76 4.34
CA ARG A 233 3.61 17.01 5.76
C ARG A 233 4.97 17.69 5.95
N ALA A 234 5.97 17.30 5.15
CA ALA A 234 7.29 17.95 5.16
C ALA A 234 7.20 19.40 4.68
N GLY A 235 6.37 19.70 3.67
CA GLY A 235 6.08 21.07 3.24
C GLY A 235 5.48 21.93 4.36
N TRP A 236 4.45 21.43 5.03
CA TRP A 236 3.84 22.13 6.18
C TRP A 236 4.81 22.35 7.35
N LEU A 237 5.68 21.35 7.62
CA LEU A 237 6.71 21.48 8.64
C LEU A 237 7.73 22.55 8.28
N TYR A 238 8.15 22.60 7.01
CA TYR A 238 9.05 23.64 6.50
C TYR A 238 8.45 25.05 6.67
N ASP A 239 7.19 25.25 6.30
CA ASP A 239 6.51 26.53 6.45
C ASP A 239 6.45 26.98 7.92
N LYS A 240 6.14 26.04 8.84
CA LYS A 240 6.16 26.31 10.28
C LYS A 240 7.57 26.67 10.78
N PHE A 241 8.58 26.01 10.24
CA PHE A 241 9.97 26.31 10.60
C PHE A 241 10.39 27.71 10.14
N VAL A 242 10.01 28.13 8.93
CA VAL A 242 10.25 29.50 8.44
C VAL A 242 9.61 30.53 9.33
N LEU A 243 8.35 30.34 9.74
CA LEU A 243 7.66 31.24 10.67
C LEU A 243 8.37 31.30 12.03
N PHE A 244 8.80 30.16 12.55
CA PHE A 244 9.54 30.11 13.82
C PHE A 244 10.88 30.88 13.77
N ILE A 245 11.61 30.79 12.66
CA ILE A 245 12.84 31.60 12.45
C ILE A 245 12.52 33.10 12.46
N GLN A 246 11.44 33.53 11.81
CA GLN A 246 11.01 34.93 11.82
C GLN A 246 10.68 35.41 13.24
N ASP A 247 9.98 34.59 14.02
CA ASP A 247 9.67 34.91 15.42
C ASP A 247 10.95 35.05 16.28
N LEU A 248 11.94 34.16 16.05
CA LEU A 248 13.26 34.25 16.71
C LEU A 248 14.00 35.54 16.34
N ASP A 249 13.99 35.92 15.07
CA ASP A 249 14.62 37.17 14.62
C ASP A 249 13.96 38.39 15.26
N GLU A 250 12.63 38.39 15.39
CA GLU A 250 11.89 39.44 16.08
C GLU A 250 12.30 39.53 17.57
N VAL A 251 12.37 38.39 18.27
CA VAL A 251 12.86 38.33 19.65
C VAL A 251 14.28 38.89 19.73
N GLY A 252 15.19 38.51 18.84
CA GLY A 252 16.55 39.04 18.76
C GLY A 252 16.57 40.55 18.63
N ASN A 253 15.75 41.11 17.72
CA ASN A 253 15.64 42.54 17.51
C ASN A 253 15.12 43.27 18.78
N ARG A 254 14.12 42.72 19.48
CA ARG A 254 13.58 43.29 20.72
C ARG A 254 14.62 43.24 21.85
N LEU A 255 15.43 42.18 21.94
CA LEU A 255 16.53 42.12 22.92
C LEU A 255 17.58 43.20 22.63
N GLN A 256 17.95 43.44 21.38
CA GLN A 256 18.88 44.52 21.04
C GLN A 256 18.32 45.90 21.37
N GLN A 257 17.03 46.16 21.17
CA GLN A 257 16.37 47.38 21.53
C GLN A 257 16.35 47.57 23.08
N LEU A 258 16.06 46.51 23.81
CA LEU A 258 16.10 46.49 25.28
C LEU A 258 17.51 46.79 25.79
N ASP A 259 18.55 46.17 25.20
CA ASP A 259 19.94 46.44 25.58
C ASP A 259 20.34 47.89 25.36
N LYS A 260 19.98 48.47 24.20
CA LYS A 260 20.19 49.90 23.90
C LYS A 260 19.46 50.80 24.92
N ALA A 261 18.19 50.51 25.21
CA ALA A 261 17.41 51.28 26.19
C ALA A 261 17.99 51.17 27.58
N TYR A 262 18.39 49.97 28.02
CA TYR A 262 19.06 49.73 29.30
C TYR A 262 20.38 50.50 29.39
N SER A 263 21.23 50.42 28.36
CA SER A 263 22.51 51.13 28.31
C SER A 263 22.31 52.65 28.35
N ALA A 264 21.31 53.21 27.65
CA ALA A 264 20.97 54.62 27.69
C ALA A 264 20.50 55.07 29.09
N ALA A 265 19.65 54.25 29.74
CA ALA A 265 19.21 54.53 31.10
C ALA A 265 20.38 54.46 32.11
N ARG A 266 21.24 53.49 31.99
CA ARG A 266 22.45 53.33 32.82
C ARG A 266 23.41 54.52 32.64
N ASN A 267 23.64 54.99 31.40
CA ASN A 267 24.46 56.15 31.14
C ASN A 267 23.91 57.41 31.81
N LYS A 268 22.60 57.63 31.77
CA LYS A 268 21.97 58.75 32.49
C LYS A 268 22.11 58.62 34.00
N LEU A 269 22.10 57.41 34.54
CA LEU A 269 22.16 57.15 35.98
C LEU A 269 23.62 57.23 36.52
N THR A 270 24.57 56.53 35.84
CA THR A 270 25.91 56.27 36.42
C THR A 270 27.09 56.65 35.57
N ASP A 271 27.02 56.46 34.24
CA ASP A 271 28.26 56.42 33.41
C ASP A 271 28.41 57.65 32.49
N GLY A 272 27.32 58.36 32.14
CA GLY A 272 27.37 59.54 31.25
C GLY A 272 27.83 60.86 31.92
N ARG A 273 28.28 61.83 31.11
CA ARG A 273 28.62 63.16 31.61
C ARG A 273 27.42 63.82 32.29
N GLY A 274 27.59 64.24 33.53
CA GLY A 274 26.56 64.90 34.32
C GLY A 274 25.44 63.95 34.73
N ASN A 275 25.76 62.64 34.92
CA ASN A 275 24.85 61.60 35.35
C ASN A 275 24.19 61.90 36.70
N LEU A 276 23.05 61.26 37.00
CA LEU A 276 22.25 61.52 38.18
C LEU A 276 23.05 61.26 39.48
N VAL A 277 23.89 60.20 39.54
CA VAL A 277 24.71 59.87 40.69
C VAL A 277 25.71 60.97 40.92
N SER A 278 26.45 61.48 39.94
CA SER A 278 27.39 62.57 40.04
C SER A 278 26.72 63.87 40.51
N ARG A 279 25.57 64.23 39.96
CA ARG A 279 24.80 65.40 40.35
C ARG A 279 24.29 65.31 41.80
N THR A 280 23.84 64.15 42.21
CA THR A 280 23.40 63.90 43.58
C THR A 280 24.55 64.03 44.54
N GLU A 281 25.74 63.57 44.22
CA GLU A 281 26.95 63.71 45.02
C GLU A 281 27.37 65.17 45.10
N GLN A 282 27.29 65.92 43.98
CA GLN A 282 27.54 67.40 44.08
C GLN A 282 26.56 68.13 45.00
N LEU A 283 25.26 67.79 44.95
CA LEU A 283 24.27 68.36 45.88
C LEU A 283 24.53 67.97 47.28
N ARG A 284 25.00 66.79 47.55
CA ARG A 284 25.41 66.35 48.90
C ARG A 284 26.57 67.17 49.44
N LEU A 285 27.59 67.44 48.60
CA LEU A 285 28.73 68.30 48.93
C LEU A 285 28.29 69.74 49.21
N LEU A 286 27.24 70.23 48.58
CA LEU A 286 26.64 71.54 48.82
C LEU A 286 25.71 71.63 50.04
N GLY A 287 25.64 70.52 50.86
CA GLY A 287 24.92 70.50 52.09
C GLY A 287 23.48 69.96 52.08
N ALA A 288 23.06 69.36 50.97
CA ALA A 288 21.76 68.67 50.85
C ALA A 288 21.71 67.45 51.80
N ARG A 289 20.70 67.37 52.69
CA ARG A 289 20.55 66.27 53.65
C ARG A 289 19.79 65.10 52.93
N ALA A 290 20.44 63.91 52.76
CA ALA A 290 19.80 62.70 52.31
C ALA A 290 19.43 61.80 53.50
N SER A 291 18.23 61.33 53.56
CA SER A 291 17.72 60.43 54.63
C SER A 291 18.13 58.93 54.44
N LYS A 292 18.56 58.52 53.24
CA LYS A 292 18.97 57.12 52.93
C LYS A 292 20.41 57.11 52.44
N ARG A 293 21.25 56.16 52.96
CA ARG A 293 22.61 55.92 52.46
C ARG A 293 22.55 55.21 51.13
N ASP A 294 23.39 55.66 50.16
CA ASP A 294 23.55 55.01 48.84
C ASP A 294 24.19 53.63 48.98
N ARG A 295 23.59 52.62 48.36
CA ARG A 295 24.13 51.23 48.31
C ARG A 295 25.50 51.14 47.65
N LYS A 296 25.89 52.09 46.79
CA LYS A 296 27.13 52.06 45.99
C LYS A 296 28.37 52.46 46.79
N SER A 297 28.28 53.27 47.82
CA SER A 297 29.43 53.68 48.64
C SER A 297 30.01 52.51 49.45
N THR A 298 29.25 51.46 49.72
CA THR A 298 29.69 50.26 50.43
C THR A 298 30.51 49.26 49.60
N ARG A 299 30.42 49.32 48.26
CA ARG A 299 31.18 48.41 47.39
C ARG A 299 32.55 48.92 46.94
N LEU A 300 32.80 50.22 46.97
CA LEU A 300 34.09 50.82 46.64
C LEU A 300 35.18 50.70 47.71
N ASN A 301 34.75 50.47 49.00
CA ASN A 301 35.70 50.34 50.10
C ASN A 301 36.17 48.89 50.37
N SER A 302 35.68 47.87 49.60
CA SER A 302 36.12 46.52 49.83
C SER A 302 37.15 46.02 48.80
N SER A 303 37.58 46.87 47.83
CA SER A 303 38.57 46.51 46.81
C SER A 303 39.96 47.20 47.03
N HIS A 304 40.21 47.83 48.17
CA HIS A 304 41.54 48.31 48.57
C HIS A 304 41.84 47.86 50.00
N MET A 305 42.33 46.66 50.15
CA MET A 305 43.28 46.20 51.12
C MET A 305 44.19 45.13 50.52
N PRO A 306 45.43 45.17 50.94
CA PRO A 306 46.60 44.58 50.21
C PRO A 306 46.59 43.04 50.16
#